data_254a017fc94383a45c131cdbac462d37
#
_entry.id   254a017fc94383a45c131cdbac462d37
#
_cell.length_a   1.000
_cell.length_b   1.000
_cell.length_c   1.000
_cell.angle_alpha   90.00
_cell.angle_beta   90.00
_cell.angle_gamma   90.00
#
_symmetry.space_group_name_H-M   'P 1'
#
loop_
_entity.id
_entity.type
_entity.pdbx_description
1 polymer ?
#
loop_
_entity_poly.entity_id
_entity_poly.type
_entity_poly.pdbx_seq_one_letter_code
_entity_poly.pdbx_strand_id
1 'polypeptide(L)' 'MQKEISFYLLIFIVLNGCNKSETQNCKSEKKLIACTKEYMPVCGCDNITYSNKCVAESEGLNTWTNGPCSN' A
#
# COMPACT_ATOMS: atom_id res chain seq x y z
N MET A 1 41.60 -16.56 -0.15
CA MET A 1 41.45 -15.49 0.37
C MET A 1 40.54 -14.60 -0.32
N GLN A 2 40.70 -14.23 -1.49
CA GLN A 2 39.84 -13.33 -2.10
C GLN A 2 38.50 -13.92 -2.35
N LYS A 3 38.42 -15.18 -2.43
CA LYS A 3 37.18 -15.76 -2.71
C LYS A 3 36.13 -15.40 -1.74
N GLU A 4 36.43 -15.24 -0.54
CA GLU A 4 35.47 -14.94 0.40
C GLU A 4 34.79 -13.64 0.17
N ILE A 5 35.49 -12.72 -0.32
CA ILE A 5 34.98 -11.43 -0.60
C ILE A 5 33.85 -11.52 -1.60
N SER A 6 34.04 -12.27 -2.63
CA SER A 6 33.02 -12.39 -3.61
C SER A 6 31.79 -12.96 -3.02
N PHE A 7 31.97 -13.86 -2.14
CA PHE A 7 30.83 -14.42 -1.53
C PHE A 7 29.99 -13.40 -0.88
N TYR A 8 30.55 -12.50 -0.15
CA TYR A 8 29.83 -11.47 0.50
C TYR A 8 29.07 -10.63 -0.47
N LEU A 9 29.67 -10.31 -1.55
CA LEU A 9 28.99 -9.48 -2.50
C LEU A 9 27.72 -10.12 -2.98
N LEU A 10 27.77 -11.38 -3.19
CA LEU A 10 26.60 -12.05 -3.66
C LEU A 10 25.48 -11.99 -2.64
N ILE A 11 25.81 -12.17 -1.44
CA ILE A 11 24.84 -12.13 -0.42
C ILE A 11 24.18 -10.79 -0.35
N PHE A 12 24.95 -9.76 -0.49
CA PHE A 12 24.41 -8.46 -0.49
C PHE A 12 23.36 -8.27 -1.53
N ILE A 13 23.63 -8.69 -2.71
CA ILE A 13 22.73 -8.53 -3.80
C ILE A 13 21.42 -9.21 -3.50
N VAL A 14 21.50 -10.35 -2.94
CA VAL A 14 20.29 -11.07 -2.66
C VAL A 14 19.41 -10.30 -1.70
N LEU A 15 20.00 -9.74 -0.71
CA LEU A 15 19.21 -9.03 0.26
C LEU A 15 18.45 -7.89 -0.33
N ASN A 16 19.02 -7.27 -1.30
CA ASN A 16 18.36 -6.16 -1.85
C ASN A 16 17.13 -6.51 -2.57
N GLY A 17 16.97 -7.69 -2.98
CA GLY A 17 15.88 -7.98 -3.82
C GLY A 17 14.58 -7.99 -3.20
N CYS A 18 14.44 -7.91 -2.06
CA CYS A 18 13.24 -7.99 -1.57
C CYS A 18 12.41 -6.94 -1.51
N ASN A 19 11.76 -6.67 -1.55
CA ASN A 19 11.06 -5.69 -1.27
C ASN A 19 9.96 -5.36 -1.74
N LYS A 20 9.39 -4.95 -1.74
CA LYS A 20 8.61 -4.50 -1.97
C LYS A 20 7.53 -4.33 -2.13
N SER A 21 6.83 -4.27 -2.13
CA SER A 21 5.99 -3.73 -2.21
C SER A 21 4.93 -3.96 -3.04
N GLU A 22 4.54 -4.93 -3.43
CA GLU A 22 3.53 -5.11 -4.22
C GLU A 22 2.24 -4.76 -3.66
N THR A 23 2.10 -4.58 -2.47
CA THR A 23 0.84 -4.24 -1.91
C THR A 23 0.34 -2.92 -2.36
N GLN A 24 1.16 -2.15 -3.00
CA GLN A 24 0.73 -0.83 -3.39
C GLN A 24 0.02 -0.80 -4.70
N ASN A 25 -0.24 -1.93 -5.30
CA ASN A 25 -0.91 -1.92 -6.55
C ASN A 25 -2.30 -1.35 -6.50
N CYS A 26 -2.92 -1.32 -5.37
CA CYS A 26 -4.28 -0.85 -5.28
C CYS A 26 -4.37 0.64 -5.06
N LYS A 27 -3.26 1.33 -5.07
CA LYS A 27 -3.28 2.75 -4.78
C LYS A 27 -2.67 3.53 -5.92
N SER A 28 -3.37 4.55 -6.36
CA SER A 28 -2.91 5.38 -7.44
C SER A 28 -2.73 6.78 -6.94
N GLU A 29 -2.65 7.74 -7.84
CA GLU A 29 -2.49 9.11 -7.43
C GLU A 29 -3.76 9.64 -6.81
N LYS A 30 -3.62 10.57 -5.92
CA LYS A 30 -4.78 11.18 -5.32
C LYS A 30 -5.58 11.94 -6.35
N LYS A 31 -6.87 12.05 -6.11
CA LYS A 31 -7.76 12.74 -7.00
C LYS A 31 -8.49 13.81 -6.23
N LEU A 32 -8.86 14.87 -6.92
CA LEU A 32 -9.64 15.92 -6.31
C LEU A 32 -11.11 15.60 -6.51
N ILE A 33 -11.72 15.02 -5.53
CA ILE A 33 -13.11 14.63 -5.62
C ILE A 33 -13.87 15.29 -4.48
N ALA A 34 -14.99 15.89 -4.81
CA ALA A 34 -15.80 16.51 -3.78
C ALA A 34 -16.67 15.45 -3.14
N CYS A 35 -16.34 15.05 -1.95
CA CYS A 35 -17.05 13.99 -1.28
C CYS A 35 -18.03 14.54 -0.28
N THR A 36 -19.14 13.81 -0.11
CA THR A 36 -20.08 14.18 0.95
C THR A 36 -19.49 13.75 2.27
N LYS A 37 -20.10 14.18 3.33
CA LYS A 37 -19.58 13.88 4.65
C LYS A 37 -20.29 12.77 5.36
N GLU A 38 -21.02 11.96 4.65
CA GLU A 38 -21.68 10.85 5.30
C GLU A 38 -20.64 9.88 5.82
N TYR A 39 -20.93 9.26 6.92
CA TYR A 39 -19.99 8.36 7.53
C TYR A 39 -20.41 6.92 7.26
N MET A 40 -19.77 6.29 6.30
CA MET A 40 -19.99 4.88 6.01
C MET A 40 -18.62 4.28 5.79
N PRO A 41 -17.94 3.93 6.86
CA PRO A 41 -16.52 3.61 6.78
C PRO A 41 -16.21 2.42 5.90
N VAL A 42 -15.08 2.48 5.26
CA VAL A 42 -14.57 1.39 4.46
C VAL A 42 -13.12 1.15 4.85
N CYS A 43 -12.68 -0.07 4.67
CA CYS A 43 -11.28 -0.39 4.91
C CYS A 43 -10.57 -0.40 3.58
N GLY A 44 -9.63 0.49 3.42
CA GLY A 44 -8.91 0.60 2.18
C GLY A 44 -7.95 -0.55 1.98
N CYS A 45 -7.54 -0.73 0.75
CA CYS A 45 -6.57 -1.78 0.46
C CYS A 45 -5.24 -1.52 1.11
N ASP A 46 -5.04 -0.31 1.61
CA ASP A 46 -3.83 0.00 2.35
C ASP A 46 -4.02 -0.22 3.84
N ASN A 47 -5.12 -0.83 4.23
CA ASN A 47 -5.40 -1.17 5.62
C ASN A 47 -5.65 0.06 6.47
N ILE A 48 -6.16 1.10 5.88
CA ILE A 48 -6.52 2.31 6.60
C ILE A 48 -8.02 2.49 6.49
N THR A 49 -8.66 2.87 7.57
CA THR A 49 -10.09 3.09 7.56
C THR A 49 -10.37 4.50 7.06
N TYR A 50 -11.23 4.60 6.05
CA TYR A 50 -11.63 5.88 5.52
C TYR A 50 -13.09 6.12 5.87
N SER A 51 -13.48 7.37 5.96
CA SER A 51 -14.82 7.67 6.44
C SER A 51 -15.91 7.24 5.46
N ASN A 52 -15.61 7.13 4.19
CA ASN A 52 -16.55 6.56 3.23
C ASN A 52 -15.77 6.24 1.95
N LYS A 53 -16.45 5.57 1.02
CA LYS A 53 -15.75 5.13 -0.18
C LYS A 53 -15.30 6.30 -1.05
N CYS A 54 -16.03 7.40 -1.01
CA CYS A 54 -15.62 8.54 -1.79
C CYS A 54 -14.29 9.07 -1.34
N VAL A 55 -14.08 9.12 -0.02
CA VAL A 55 -12.82 9.57 0.51
C VAL A 55 -11.71 8.61 0.15
N ALA A 56 -12.00 7.30 0.22
CA ALA A 56 -10.98 6.32 -0.16
C ALA A 56 -10.58 6.52 -1.61
N GLU A 57 -11.56 6.73 -2.47
CA GLU A 57 -11.25 6.91 -3.87
C GLU A 57 -10.45 8.17 -4.09
N SER A 58 -10.76 9.23 -3.38
CA SER A 58 -10.04 10.47 -3.56
C SER A 58 -8.59 10.33 -3.12
N GLU A 59 -8.31 9.41 -2.22
CA GLU A 59 -6.95 9.18 -1.80
C GLU A 59 -6.21 8.28 -2.79
N GLY A 60 -6.85 7.87 -3.84
CA GLY A 60 -6.19 7.10 -4.86
C GLY A 60 -6.41 5.61 -4.78
N LEU A 61 -7.22 5.16 -3.85
CA LEU A 61 -7.42 3.73 -3.72
C LEU A 61 -8.29 3.20 -4.83
N ASN A 62 -7.95 2.03 -5.31
CA ASN A 62 -8.74 1.39 -6.35
C ASN A 62 -9.70 0.38 -5.78
N THR A 63 -9.44 -0.12 -4.60
CA THR A 63 -10.33 -1.11 -4.00
C THR A 63 -10.42 -0.88 -2.51
N TRP A 64 -11.51 -1.34 -1.95
CA TRP A 64 -11.71 -1.26 -0.50
C TRP A 64 -12.80 -2.26 -0.15
N THR A 65 -12.98 -2.50 1.15
CA THR A 65 -14.08 -3.34 1.60
C THR A 65 -14.96 -2.53 2.52
N ASN A 66 -16.20 -2.92 2.62
CA ASN A 66 -17.14 -2.20 3.47
C ASN A 66 -16.78 -2.40 4.92
N GLY A 67 -16.98 -1.37 5.70
CA GLY A 67 -16.72 -1.46 7.12
C GLY A 67 -15.32 -1.03 7.48
N PRO A 68 -15.09 -0.69 8.73
CA PRO A 68 -13.76 -0.26 9.14
C PRO A 68 -12.80 -1.44 9.14
N CYS A 69 -11.53 -1.13 9.07
CA CYS A 69 -10.53 -2.17 9.14
C CYS A 69 -10.62 -2.85 10.50
N SER A 70 -10.34 -4.14 10.50
CA SER A 70 -10.60 -4.89 11.69
C SER A 70 -9.39 -5.12 12.53
N ASN A 71 -8.32 -4.59 12.24
CA ASN A 71 -7.24 -4.79 13.16
C ASN A 71 -6.85 -3.50 13.80
#